data_84497cf417636c6c92e9349dd3fbaeb1
#
_entry.id   84497cf417636c6c92e9349dd3fbaeb1
#
_cell.length_a   1.000
_cell.length_b   1.000
_cell.length_c   1.000
_cell.angle_alpha   90.00
_cell.angle_beta   90.00
_cell.angle_gamma   90.00
#
_symmetry.space_group_name_H-M   'P 1'
#
loop_
_entity.id
_entity.type
_entity.pdbx_description
1 polymer ?
#
loop_
_entity_poly.entity_id
_entity_poly.type
_entity_poly.pdbx_seq_one_letter_code
_entity_poly.pdbx_strand_id
1 'polypeptide(L)' 'MTSPIRNTIRELRAARSMTQQELADLIYVTRQTVIAIEGDKYSPSLEVAFRIAHVFDLPLEQVFQYAPPRPRRK' A
#
# COMPACT_ATOMS: atom_id res chain seq x y z
N MET A 1 -11.80 -12.32 -1.66
CA MET A 1 -12.28 -11.04 -2.19
C MET A 1 -11.22 -9.98 -2.04
N THR A 2 -10.96 -9.24 -3.09
CA THR A 2 -9.92 -8.21 -3.03
C THR A 2 -10.51 -6.88 -2.59
N SER A 3 -9.64 -6.06 -2.03
CA SER A 3 -9.99 -4.72 -1.62
C SER A 3 -10.21 -3.83 -2.86
N PRO A 4 -11.11 -2.81 -2.78
CA PRO A 4 -11.20 -1.83 -3.86
C PRO A 4 -10.00 -0.87 -3.87
N ILE A 5 -9.12 -0.98 -2.89
CA ILE A 5 -7.92 -0.16 -2.84
C ILE A 5 -6.79 -0.91 -3.51
N ARG A 6 -6.18 -0.28 -4.50
CA ARG A 6 -5.00 -0.79 -5.17
C ARG A 6 -3.79 -0.02 -4.72
N ASN A 7 -2.62 -0.56 -4.98
CA ASN A 7 -1.41 0.14 -4.56
C ASN A 7 -0.26 -0.14 -5.53
N THR A 8 0.75 0.71 -5.45
CA THR A 8 1.96 0.60 -6.25
C THR A 8 3.17 0.32 -5.37
N ILE A 9 2.95 -0.26 -4.20
CA ILE A 9 4.01 -0.42 -3.21
C ILE A 9 5.13 -1.30 -3.74
N ARG A 10 4.79 -2.40 -4.42
CA ARG A 10 5.80 -3.31 -4.92
C ARG A 10 6.75 -2.60 -5.89
N GLU A 11 6.18 -1.81 -6.79
CA GLU A 11 6.98 -1.07 -7.75
C GLU A 11 7.84 -0.02 -7.09
N LEU A 12 7.29 0.65 -6.07
CA LEU A 12 8.05 1.65 -5.32
C LEU A 12 9.20 1.01 -4.55
N ARG A 13 8.95 -0.17 -3.95
CA ARG A 13 10.02 -0.88 -3.26
C ARG A 13 11.11 -1.31 -4.25
N ALA A 14 10.69 -1.86 -5.39
CA ALA A 14 11.65 -2.34 -6.39
C ALA A 14 12.55 -1.21 -6.86
N ALA A 15 11.99 -0.03 -7.05
CA ALA A 15 12.77 1.12 -7.48
C ALA A 15 13.84 1.51 -6.47
N ARG A 16 13.68 1.11 -5.22
CA ARG A 16 14.64 1.44 -4.16
C ARG A 16 15.39 0.20 -3.67
N SER A 17 15.23 -0.92 -4.33
CA SER A 17 15.83 -2.18 -3.90
C SER A 17 15.47 -2.50 -2.45
N MET A 18 14.23 -2.22 -2.07
CA MET A 18 13.76 -2.38 -0.70
C MET A 18 13.00 -3.70 -0.58
N THR A 19 13.33 -4.48 0.44
CA THR A 19 12.62 -5.74 0.69
C THR A 19 11.31 -5.47 1.44
N GLN A 20 10.43 -6.46 1.41
CA GLN A 20 9.18 -6.38 2.17
C GLN A 20 9.47 -6.23 3.67
N GLN A 21 10.49 -6.93 4.15
CA GLN A 21 10.84 -6.85 5.57
C GLN A 21 11.34 -5.46 5.93
N GLU A 22 12.14 -4.86 5.05
CA GLU A 22 12.63 -3.51 5.29
C GLU A 22 11.47 -2.52 5.39
N LEU A 23 10.51 -2.64 4.48
CA LEU A 23 9.34 -1.75 4.55
C LEU A 23 8.55 -2.00 5.83
N ALA A 24 8.34 -3.28 6.18
CA ALA A 24 7.61 -3.62 7.39
C ALA A 24 8.24 -2.98 8.62
N ASP A 25 9.57 -3.04 8.70
CA ASP A 25 10.29 -2.44 9.82
C ASP A 25 10.10 -0.92 9.86
N LEU A 26 10.10 -0.28 8.70
CA LEU A 26 9.98 1.17 8.63
C LEU A 26 8.60 1.67 9.01
N ILE A 27 7.57 0.86 8.81
CA ILE A 27 6.20 1.28 9.11
C ILE A 27 5.61 0.56 10.31
N TYR A 28 6.44 -0.19 11.05
CA TYR A 28 6.09 -0.81 12.33
C TYR A 28 4.97 -1.84 12.20
N VAL A 29 5.05 -2.67 11.17
CA VAL A 29 4.10 -3.78 11.01
C VAL A 29 4.91 -5.04 10.71
N THR A 30 4.22 -6.18 10.62
CA THR A 30 4.88 -7.42 10.28
C THR A 30 5.03 -7.55 8.77
N ARG A 31 5.97 -8.38 8.35
CA ARG A 31 6.12 -8.67 6.93
C ARG A 31 4.84 -9.24 6.33
N GLN A 32 4.12 -10.07 7.10
CA GLN A 32 2.84 -10.62 6.66
C GLN A 32 1.85 -9.52 6.29
N THR A 33 1.83 -8.46 7.08
CA THR A 33 0.95 -7.33 6.81
C THR A 33 1.33 -6.66 5.48
N VAL A 34 2.63 -6.48 5.23
CA VAL A 34 3.07 -5.89 3.96
C VAL A 34 2.64 -6.77 2.78
N ILE A 35 2.82 -8.09 2.92
CA ILE A 35 2.43 -9.02 1.87
C ILE A 35 0.93 -8.90 1.58
N ALA A 36 0.10 -8.84 2.62
CA ALA A 36 -1.34 -8.74 2.45
C ALA A 36 -1.75 -7.42 1.80
N ILE A 37 -1.08 -6.33 2.17
CA ILE A 37 -1.38 -5.03 1.58
C ILE A 37 -1.00 -5.03 0.09
N GLU A 38 0.19 -5.51 -0.24
CA GLU A 38 0.64 -5.53 -1.62
C GLU A 38 -0.24 -6.43 -2.50
N GLY A 39 -0.80 -7.47 -1.91
CA GLY A 39 -1.66 -8.38 -2.64
C GLY A 39 -3.11 -7.93 -2.74
N ASP A 40 -3.40 -6.71 -2.31
CA ASP A 40 -4.77 -6.15 -2.34
C ASP A 40 -5.76 -6.97 -1.52
N LYS A 41 -5.27 -7.70 -0.54
CA LYS A 41 -6.13 -8.52 0.31
C LYS A 41 -6.50 -7.85 1.60
N TYR A 42 -5.88 -6.71 1.88
CA TYR A 42 -6.03 -6.03 3.14
C TYR A 42 -5.79 -4.56 2.92
N SER A 43 -6.72 -3.74 3.39
CA SER A 43 -6.57 -2.29 3.33
C SER A 43 -5.94 -1.83 4.64
N PRO A 44 -4.82 -1.13 4.58
CA PRO A 44 -4.18 -0.68 5.82
C PRO A 44 -5.02 0.38 6.51
N SER A 45 -4.76 0.55 7.81
CA SER A 45 -5.34 1.67 8.51
C SER A 45 -4.82 2.96 7.88
N LEU A 46 -5.53 4.05 8.14
CA LEU A 46 -5.11 5.33 7.59
C LEU A 46 -3.71 5.70 8.06
N GLU A 47 -3.40 5.41 9.32
CA GLU A 47 -2.09 5.73 9.85
C GLU A 47 -0.99 4.95 9.12
N VAL A 48 -1.21 3.65 8.91
CA VAL A 48 -0.23 2.84 8.20
C VAL A 48 -0.08 3.31 6.78
N ALA A 49 -1.20 3.68 6.13
CA ALA A 49 -1.14 4.19 4.76
C ALA A 49 -0.30 5.44 4.66
N PHE A 50 -0.46 6.36 5.62
CA PHE A 50 0.35 7.58 5.62
C PHE A 50 1.81 7.29 5.92
N ARG A 51 2.10 6.31 6.77
CA ARG A 51 3.49 5.92 7.02
C ARG A 51 4.16 5.42 5.75
N ILE A 52 3.44 4.61 4.98
CA ILE A 52 3.98 4.11 3.71
C ILE A 52 4.25 5.26 2.75
N ALA A 53 3.30 6.16 2.61
CA ALA A 53 3.48 7.31 1.72
C ALA A 53 4.69 8.14 2.17
N HIS A 54 4.87 8.28 3.47
CA HIS A 54 5.99 9.03 4.02
C HIS A 54 7.33 8.36 3.70
N VAL A 55 7.37 7.04 3.79
CA VAL A 55 8.60 6.30 3.48
C VAL A 55 9.04 6.57 2.05
N PHE A 56 8.09 6.63 1.13
CA PHE A 56 8.40 6.83 -0.28
C PHE A 56 8.37 8.31 -0.68
N ASP A 57 8.05 9.19 0.26
CA ASP A 57 8.03 10.64 0.01
C ASP A 57 7.10 10.98 -1.14
N LEU A 58 5.92 10.39 -1.13
CA LEU A 58 4.90 10.60 -2.16
C LEU A 58 3.56 10.93 -1.51
N PRO A 59 2.69 11.64 -2.23
CA PRO A 59 1.34 11.82 -1.72
C PRO A 59 0.62 10.47 -1.69
N LEU A 60 -0.36 10.38 -0.81
CA LEU A 60 -1.08 9.14 -0.58
C LEU A 60 -1.66 8.57 -1.87
N GLU A 61 -2.18 9.41 -2.74
CA GLU A 61 -2.83 8.98 -3.97
C GLU A 61 -1.87 8.34 -4.96
N GLN A 62 -0.57 8.58 -4.81
CA GLN A 62 0.40 7.96 -5.69
C GLN A 62 0.82 6.58 -5.18
N VAL A 63 0.52 6.28 -3.92
CA VAL A 63 0.80 4.98 -3.35
C VAL A 63 -0.44 4.10 -3.41
N PHE A 64 -1.60 4.67 -3.11
CA PHE A 64 -2.87 3.94 -3.09
C PHE A 64 -3.85 4.58 -4.04
N GLN A 65 -4.58 3.73 -4.78
CA GLN A 65 -5.60 4.19 -5.70
C GLN A 65 -6.91 3.50 -5.36
N TYR A 66 -8.01 4.20 -5.53
CA TYR A 66 -9.32 3.66 -5.27
C TYR A 66 -9.92 3.18 -6.58
N ALA A 67 -10.27 1.91 -6.62
CA ALA A 67 -10.88 1.31 -7.80
C ALA A 67 -12.21 0.71 -7.37
N PRO A 68 -13.30 1.48 -7.39
CA PRO A 68 -14.61 0.96 -6.95
C PRO A 68 -15.04 -0.19 -7.85
N PRO A 69 -15.82 -1.14 -7.31
CA PRO A 69 -16.19 -2.32 -8.08
C PRO A 69 -16.99 -1.99 -9.32
N ARG A 70 -17.68 -0.86 -9.34
CA ARG A 70 -18.34 -0.40 -10.56
C ARG A 70 -18.48 1.10 -10.51
N PRO A 71 -18.54 1.73 -11.69
CA PRO A 71 -18.66 3.18 -11.74
C PRO A 71 -19.97 3.65 -11.13
N ARG A 72 -19.92 4.81 -10.52
CA ARG A 72 -21.11 5.48 -10.02
C ARG A 72 -21.91 5.99 -11.17
N ARG A 73 -23.20 5.89 -11.05
CA ARG A 73 -24.07 6.45 -12.06
C ARG A 73 -24.81 7.65 -11.51
N LYS A 74 -25.10 8.57 -12.39
CA LYS A 74 -25.80 9.76 -11.95
C LYS A 74 -27.21 9.67 -12.34
#